data_f7065bd9862a7b4fa6f48ecbff33e323
#
_entry.id   f7065bd9862a7b4fa6f48ecbff33e323
#
_cell.length_a   1.000
_cell.length_b   1.000
_cell.length_c   1.000
_cell.angle_alpha   90.00
_cell.angle_beta   90.00
_cell.angle_gamma   90.00
#
_symmetry.space_group_name_H-M   'P 1'
#
loop_
_entity.id
_entity.type
_entity.pdbx_description
1 polymer ?
#
loop_
_entity_poly.entity_id
_entity_poly.type
_entity_poly.pdbx_seq_one_letter_code
_entity_poly.pdbx_strand_id
1 'polypeptide(L)'
;MKALVTGGEGGIGRAIRARLEREGYEVESLDLATGFDVTDPEAWERVEAVHLAFLNAGITTGQMNLRRLEPEQYRRVVAVNVDGVVLGVLRLVRVMKSGSIVATASLAGLTAIPTDAVYTLSKHAIVGFVRSAAPLVKPIRLNAICPGMTDTTMIDSQRPLFDAVGFPLLEPDEVAEAAWLAATSGRTGECWYVQPGREPAPFRFPNVPGPRRDGEAVGRPPLPSEPPS
;
A
#
# COMPACT_ATOMS: atom_id res chain seq x y z
N MET A 1 -12.87 14.26 -13.25
CA MET A 1 -12.93 13.28 -12.14
C MET A 1 -11.90 13.67 -11.12
N LYS A 2 -12.12 13.38 -9.81
CA LYS A 2 -11.17 13.73 -8.74
C LYS A 2 -10.40 12.49 -8.28
N ALA A 3 -9.12 12.66 -7.97
CA ALA A 3 -8.29 11.64 -7.34
C ALA A 3 -7.44 12.27 -6.22
N LEU A 4 -6.96 11.46 -5.28
CA LEU A 4 -5.99 11.89 -4.28
C LEU A 4 -4.80 10.93 -4.21
N VAL A 5 -3.63 11.47 -3.82
CA VAL A 5 -2.40 10.70 -3.63
C VAL A 5 -1.74 11.16 -2.32
N THR A 6 -1.59 10.25 -1.35
CA THR A 6 -0.77 10.55 -0.16
C THR A 6 0.71 10.32 -0.45
N GLY A 7 1.59 11.16 0.13
CA GLY A 7 3.00 11.16 -0.25
C GLY A 7 3.21 11.56 -1.71
N GLY A 8 2.35 12.46 -2.20
CA GLY A 8 2.29 12.87 -3.60
C GLY A 8 3.49 13.69 -4.08
N GLU A 9 4.33 14.16 -3.16
CA GLU A 9 5.58 14.88 -3.47
C GLU A 9 6.82 13.95 -3.45
N GLY A 10 6.65 12.67 -3.11
CA GLY A 10 7.70 11.65 -3.22
C GLY A 10 7.85 11.10 -4.66
N GLY A 11 8.87 10.28 -4.92
CA GLY A 11 9.17 9.76 -6.27
C GLY A 11 7.98 8.99 -6.90
N ILE A 12 7.50 7.93 -6.22
CA ILE A 12 6.34 7.15 -6.69
C ILE A 12 5.07 8.02 -6.71
N GLY A 13 4.86 8.87 -5.69
CA GLY A 13 3.67 9.72 -5.60
C GLY A 13 3.56 10.69 -6.77
N ARG A 14 4.67 11.34 -7.16
CA ARG A 14 4.71 12.22 -8.34
C ARG A 14 4.39 11.48 -9.63
N ALA A 15 4.93 10.28 -9.80
CA ALA A 15 4.66 9.45 -10.96
C ALA A 15 3.17 9.04 -11.04
N ILE A 16 2.57 8.65 -9.90
CA ILE A 16 1.13 8.34 -9.82
C ILE A 16 0.30 9.58 -10.18
N ARG A 17 0.62 10.75 -9.64
CA ARG A 17 -0.06 12.00 -9.98
C ARG A 17 0.00 12.28 -11.46
N ALA A 18 1.21 12.28 -12.05
CA ALA A 18 1.39 12.52 -13.48
C ALA A 18 0.62 11.51 -14.35
N ARG A 19 0.55 10.24 -13.90
CA ARG A 19 -0.24 9.20 -14.60
C ARG A 19 -1.73 9.52 -14.58
N LEU A 20 -2.26 9.96 -13.45
CA LEU A 20 -3.67 10.32 -13.27
C LEU A 20 -4.05 11.60 -14.03
N GLU A 21 -3.18 12.61 -14.04
CA GLU A 21 -3.36 13.85 -14.79
C GLU A 21 -3.44 13.60 -16.30
N ARG A 22 -2.64 12.66 -16.83
CA ARG A 22 -2.73 12.19 -18.22
C ARG A 22 -4.08 11.55 -18.56
N GLU A 23 -4.75 10.94 -17.57
CA GLU A 23 -6.10 10.39 -17.71
C GLU A 23 -7.22 11.44 -17.46
N GLY A 24 -6.87 12.69 -17.26
CA GLY A 24 -7.83 13.80 -17.07
C GLY A 24 -8.41 13.89 -15.65
N TYR A 25 -7.73 13.33 -14.64
CA TYR A 25 -8.10 13.54 -13.25
C TYR A 25 -7.55 14.85 -12.71
N GLU A 26 -8.36 15.56 -11.92
CA GLU A 26 -7.92 16.57 -10.97
C GLU A 26 -7.34 15.84 -9.76
N VAL A 27 -6.04 16.03 -9.48
CA VAL A 27 -5.32 15.24 -8.46
C VAL A 27 -4.93 16.11 -7.28
N GLU A 28 -5.41 15.76 -6.10
CA GLU A 28 -5.02 16.34 -4.82
C GLU A 28 -3.80 15.61 -4.26
N SER A 29 -2.74 16.36 -3.96
CA SER A 29 -1.52 15.85 -3.30
C SER A 29 -1.62 16.06 -1.81
N LEU A 30 -1.76 14.98 -1.05
CA LEU A 30 -1.77 14.97 0.41
C LEU A 30 -0.39 14.56 0.93
N ASP A 31 0.43 15.55 1.32
CA ASP A 31 1.82 15.33 1.70
C ASP A 31 2.22 16.28 2.85
N LEU A 32 3.21 15.90 3.64
CA LEU A 32 3.76 16.79 4.66
C LEU A 32 4.25 18.11 4.04
N ALA A 33 4.79 18.06 2.83
CA ALA A 33 5.21 19.27 2.08
C ALA A 33 4.04 20.18 1.70
N THR A 34 2.81 19.64 1.62
CA THR A 34 1.58 20.40 1.39
C THR A 34 0.77 20.64 2.67
N GLY A 35 1.34 20.30 3.84
CA GLY A 35 0.72 20.51 5.15
C GLY A 35 -0.27 19.41 5.56
N PHE A 36 -0.23 18.23 4.93
CA PHE A 36 -1.07 17.10 5.29
C PHE A 36 -0.24 15.99 5.96
N ASP A 37 -0.51 15.74 7.24
CA ASP A 37 0.07 14.62 7.97
C ASP A 37 -0.88 13.42 7.95
N VAL A 38 -0.47 12.33 7.31
CA VAL A 38 -1.27 11.09 7.22
C VAL A 38 -1.50 10.43 8.59
N THR A 39 -0.71 10.79 9.60
CA THR A 39 -0.83 10.26 10.97
C THR A 39 -1.84 11.02 11.83
N ASP A 40 -2.30 12.19 11.36
CA ASP A 40 -3.26 13.02 12.05
C ASP A 40 -4.71 12.67 11.65
N PRO A 41 -5.52 12.09 12.56
CA PRO A 41 -6.92 11.78 12.27
C PRO A 41 -7.75 13.03 11.90
N GLU A 42 -7.44 14.20 12.46
CA GLU A 42 -8.18 15.44 12.17
C GLU A 42 -7.91 15.94 10.74
N ALA A 43 -6.69 15.69 10.23
CA ALA A 43 -6.38 15.98 8.83
C ALA A 43 -7.30 15.21 7.89
N TRP A 44 -7.53 13.93 8.18
CA TRP A 44 -8.40 13.08 7.37
C TRP A 44 -9.86 13.53 7.36
N GLU A 45 -10.37 14.14 8.44
CA GLU A 45 -11.76 14.61 8.47
C GLU A 45 -12.07 15.69 7.42
N ARG A 46 -11.06 16.37 6.88
CA ARG A 46 -11.19 17.37 5.81
C ARG A 46 -11.20 16.77 4.41
N VAL A 47 -10.82 15.49 4.26
CA VAL A 47 -10.76 14.83 2.96
C VAL A 47 -12.17 14.56 2.43
N GLU A 48 -12.43 15.02 1.21
CA GLU A 48 -13.70 14.82 0.52
C GLU A 48 -13.73 13.54 -0.32
N ALA A 49 -14.90 13.24 -0.89
CA ALA A 49 -15.07 12.09 -1.77
C ALA A 49 -14.30 12.26 -3.09
N VAL A 50 -13.61 11.21 -3.48
CA VAL A 50 -12.88 11.11 -4.75
C VAL A 50 -13.31 9.86 -5.54
N HIS A 51 -12.91 9.74 -6.79
CA HIS A 51 -13.14 8.56 -7.61
C HIS A 51 -12.03 7.52 -7.44
N LEU A 52 -10.78 8.00 -7.28
CA LEU A 52 -9.60 7.18 -7.06
C LEU A 52 -8.78 7.75 -5.91
N ALA A 53 -8.27 6.87 -5.05
CA ALA A 53 -7.37 7.24 -3.97
C ALA A 53 -6.13 6.33 -3.95
N PHE A 54 -4.96 6.94 -3.84
CA PHE A 54 -3.69 6.23 -3.76
C PHE A 54 -3.03 6.55 -2.42
N LEU A 55 -3.10 5.60 -1.50
CA LEU A 55 -2.51 5.71 -0.17
C LEU A 55 -1.06 5.26 -0.24
N ASN A 56 -0.19 6.20 -0.67
CA ASN A 56 1.18 5.91 -1.07
C ASN A 56 2.22 6.37 -0.04
N ALA A 57 1.90 7.29 0.86
CA ALA A 57 2.85 7.76 1.88
C ALA A 57 3.50 6.61 2.64
N GLY A 58 4.81 6.68 2.82
CA GLY A 58 5.54 5.64 3.54
C GLY A 58 7.01 6.01 3.77
N ILE A 59 7.57 5.46 4.84
CA ILE A 59 8.96 5.67 5.25
C ILE A 59 9.60 4.35 5.67
N THR A 60 10.94 4.32 5.74
CA THR A 60 11.74 3.24 6.34
C THR A 60 12.21 3.63 7.74
N THR A 61 12.73 2.67 8.52
CA THR A 61 13.36 3.00 9.81
C THR A 61 14.67 3.77 9.65
N GLY A 62 15.36 3.60 8.51
CA GLY A 62 16.73 4.05 8.32
C GLY A 62 17.75 3.27 9.15
N GLN A 63 17.32 2.21 9.89
CA GLN A 63 18.17 1.42 10.77
C GLN A 63 18.08 -0.07 10.44
N MET A 64 19.14 -0.61 9.81
CA MET A 64 19.21 -2.03 9.45
C MET A 64 19.57 -2.97 10.60
N ASN A 65 20.17 -2.43 11.68
CA ASN A 65 20.54 -3.23 12.84
C ASN A 65 19.45 -3.18 13.91
N LEU A 66 18.67 -4.25 14.02
CA LEU A 66 17.57 -4.37 14.97
C LEU A 66 18.00 -4.11 16.45
N ARG A 67 19.27 -4.40 16.81
CA ARG A 67 19.77 -4.15 18.16
C ARG A 67 19.99 -2.66 18.47
N ARG A 68 19.99 -1.80 17.43
CA ARG A 68 20.16 -0.35 17.53
C ARG A 68 18.88 0.40 17.17
N LEU A 69 17.81 -0.32 16.90
CA LEU A 69 16.53 0.29 16.57
C LEU A 69 15.90 0.87 17.83
N GLU A 70 15.60 2.16 17.78
CA GLU A 70 14.92 2.84 18.88
C GLU A 70 13.39 2.70 18.77
N PRO A 71 12.65 2.63 19.89
CA PRO A 71 11.19 2.53 19.90
C PRO A 71 10.48 3.63 19.10
N GLU A 72 11.06 4.83 19.06
CA GLU A 72 10.53 5.98 18.34
C GLU A 72 10.56 5.76 16.82
N GLN A 73 11.63 5.14 16.30
CA GLN A 73 11.74 4.78 14.88
C GLN A 73 10.64 3.76 14.50
N TYR A 74 10.42 2.76 15.36
CA TYR A 74 9.33 1.81 15.21
C TYR A 74 7.97 2.51 15.17
N ARG A 75 7.65 3.33 16.19
CA ARG A 75 6.37 4.03 16.28
C ARG A 75 6.12 4.92 15.07
N ARG A 76 7.16 5.66 14.63
CA ARG A 76 7.07 6.53 13.45
C ARG A 76 6.75 5.75 12.18
N VAL A 77 7.41 4.61 11.94
CA VAL A 77 7.14 3.79 10.75
C VAL A 77 5.73 3.22 10.80
N VAL A 78 5.27 2.73 11.96
CA VAL A 78 3.91 2.21 12.10
C VAL A 78 2.88 3.31 11.88
N ALA A 79 3.05 4.47 12.51
CA ALA A 79 2.14 5.60 12.36
C ALA A 79 1.98 6.03 10.89
N VAL A 80 3.09 6.20 10.16
CA VAL A 80 3.02 6.63 8.75
C VAL A 80 2.52 5.50 7.85
N ASN A 81 3.16 4.32 7.92
CA ASN A 81 2.92 3.26 6.94
C ASN A 81 1.62 2.49 7.19
N VAL A 82 1.20 2.34 8.45
CA VAL A 82 0.02 1.55 8.82
C VAL A 82 -1.15 2.46 9.16
N ASP A 83 -1.00 3.31 10.20
CA ASP A 83 -2.12 4.15 10.64
C ASP A 83 -2.55 5.12 9.54
N GLY A 84 -1.61 5.72 8.80
CA GLY A 84 -1.92 6.58 7.65
C GLY A 84 -2.76 5.89 6.58
N VAL A 85 -2.49 4.63 6.27
CA VAL A 85 -3.31 3.85 5.33
C VAL A 85 -4.67 3.49 5.93
N VAL A 86 -4.69 3.03 7.18
CA VAL A 86 -5.94 2.64 7.86
C VAL A 86 -6.87 3.83 8.02
N LEU A 87 -6.37 4.97 8.52
CA LEU A 87 -7.14 6.21 8.65
C LEU A 87 -7.68 6.67 7.29
N GLY A 88 -6.85 6.63 6.26
CA GLY A 88 -7.27 6.95 4.89
C GLY A 88 -8.40 6.06 4.39
N VAL A 89 -8.30 4.74 4.56
CA VAL A 89 -9.39 3.82 4.18
C VAL A 89 -10.64 4.10 5.00
N LEU A 90 -10.54 4.26 6.33
CA LEU A 90 -11.68 4.55 7.20
C LEU A 90 -12.40 5.84 6.80
N ARG A 91 -11.67 6.89 6.44
CA ARG A 91 -12.28 8.12 5.94
C ARG A 91 -12.95 7.91 4.59
N LEU A 92 -12.21 7.35 3.63
CA LEU A 92 -12.66 7.22 2.25
C LEU A 92 -13.91 6.34 2.13
N VAL A 93 -14.02 5.26 2.90
CA VAL A 93 -15.23 4.40 2.85
C VAL A 93 -16.48 5.09 3.45
N ARG A 94 -16.31 6.14 4.25
CA ARG A 94 -17.42 6.93 4.77
C ARG A 94 -17.92 7.99 3.78
N VAL A 95 -17.02 8.52 2.94
CA VAL A 95 -17.35 9.64 2.03
C VAL A 95 -17.54 9.22 0.57
N MET A 96 -16.86 8.15 0.11
CA MET A 96 -17.01 7.63 -1.24
C MET A 96 -18.25 6.74 -1.36
N LYS A 97 -19.00 6.87 -2.45
CA LYS A 97 -20.10 5.95 -2.79
C LYS A 97 -19.65 4.77 -3.63
N SER A 98 -18.60 4.95 -4.41
CA SER A 98 -17.98 3.95 -5.29
C SER A 98 -16.60 4.45 -5.70
N GLY A 99 -15.81 3.62 -6.37
CA GLY A 99 -14.50 3.99 -6.84
C GLY A 99 -13.43 2.95 -6.46
N SER A 100 -12.18 3.38 -6.40
CA SER A 100 -11.07 2.48 -6.06
C SER A 100 -10.05 3.15 -5.14
N ILE A 101 -9.58 2.38 -4.17
CA ILE A 101 -8.49 2.74 -3.25
C ILE A 101 -7.34 1.77 -3.51
N VAL A 102 -6.14 2.29 -3.71
CA VAL A 102 -4.92 1.49 -3.87
C VAL A 102 -3.92 1.89 -2.80
N ALA A 103 -3.50 0.93 -1.97
CA ALA A 103 -2.47 1.14 -0.96
C ALA A 103 -1.09 0.72 -1.48
N THR A 104 -0.06 1.52 -1.24
CA THR A 104 1.32 1.14 -1.57
C THR A 104 1.92 0.30 -0.43
N ALA A 105 1.88 -1.03 -0.61
CA ALA A 105 2.63 -1.97 0.22
C ALA A 105 4.10 -2.04 -0.22
N SER A 106 4.63 -3.22 -0.44
CA SER A 106 5.99 -3.50 -0.95
C SER A 106 6.11 -5.01 -1.18
N LEU A 107 7.11 -5.48 -1.91
CA LEU A 107 7.53 -6.88 -1.85
C LEU A 107 7.88 -7.31 -0.41
N ALA A 108 8.34 -6.37 0.43
CA ALA A 108 8.52 -6.59 1.86
C ALA A 108 7.21 -6.94 2.60
N GLY A 109 6.04 -6.74 2.00
CA GLY A 109 4.75 -7.21 2.51
C GLY A 109 4.38 -8.63 2.05
N LEU A 110 5.13 -9.20 1.10
CA LEU A 110 4.90 -10.52 0.53
C LEU A 110 5.97 -11.53 0.94
N THR A 111 7.14 -11.05 1.34
CA THR A 111 8.28 -11.87 1.74
C THR A 111 9.10 -11.18 2.82
N ALA A 112 9.94 -11.93 3.53
CA ALA A 112 10.83 -11.39 4.56
C ALA A 112 11.99 -10.61 3.91
N ILE A 113 12.20 -9.38 4.36
CA ILE A 113 13.36 -8.54 3.99
C ILE A 113 14.15 -8.25 5.27
N PRO A 114 15.29 -8.90 5.49
CA PRO A 114 16.00 -8.82 6.77
C PRO A 114 16.70 -7.47 7.02
N THR A 115 16.81 -6.62 6.04
CA THR A 115 17.47 -5.30 6.17
C THR A 115 16.65 -4.25 6.92
N ASP A 116 15.32 -4.40 6.99
CA ASP A 116 14.44 -3.54 7.80
C ASP A 116 13.21 -4.33 8.24
N ALA A 117 13.32 -4.97 9.41
CA ALA A 117 12.27 -5.82 9.95
C ALA A 117 10.99 -5.04 10.31
N VAL A 118 11.10 -3.78 10.75
CA VAL A 118 9.94 -2.95 11.10
C VAL A 118 9.24 -2.44 9.84
N TYR A 119 9.98 -2.05 8.81
CA TYR A 119 9.40 -1.76 7.51
C TYR A 119 8.65 -2.98 6.96
N THR A 120 9.30 -4.15 7.01
CA THR A 120 8.71 -5.43 6.59
C THR A 120 7.41 -5.72 7.37
N LEU A 121 7.41 -5.55 8.69
CA LEU A 121 6.21 -5.67 9.53
C LEU A 121 5.11 -4.73 9.03
N SER A 122 5.42 -3.45 8.81
CA SER A 122 4.43 -2.46 8.38
C SER A 122 3.81 -2.81 7.02
N LYS A 123 4.62 -3.31 6.07
CA LYS A 123 4.13 -3.68 4.74
C LYS A 123 3.34 -4.99 4.73
N HIS A 124 3.66 -5.95 5.60
CA HIS A 124 2.81 -7.13 5.85
C HIS A 124 1.47 -6.74 6.46
N ALA A 125 1.45 -5.76 7.38
CA ALA A 125 0.21 -5.24 7.96
C ALA A 125 -0.73 -4.69 6.87
N ILE A 126 -0.20 -3.91 5.91
CA ILE A 126 -1.00 -3.40 4.79
C ILE A 126 -1.55 -4.52 3.91
N VAL A 127 -0.73 -5.52 3.56
CA VAL A 127 -1.20 -6.67 2.77
C VAL A 127 -2.32 -7.42 3.50
N GLY A 128 -2.16 -7.68 4.80
CA GLY A 128 -3.19 -8.31 5.63
C GLY A 128 -4.46 -7.48 5.71
N PHE A 129 -4.33 -6.17 5.96
CA PHE A 129 -5.45 -5.24 6.07
C PHE A 129 -6.24 -5.16 4.76
N VAL A 130 -5.59 -4.91 3.63
CA VAL A 130 -6.25 -4.80 2.31
C VAL A 130 -7.05 -6.06 1.99
N ARG A 131 -6.45 -7.24 2.15
CA ARG A 131 -7.12 -8.52 1.87
C ARG A 131 -8.32 -8.79 2.77
N SER A 132 -8.26 -8.36 4.02
CA SER A 132 -9.33 -8.56 4.99
C SER A 132 -10.44 -7.51 4.89
N ALA A 133 -10.08 -6.25 4.60
CA ALA A 133 -11.04 -5.14 4.53
C ALA A 133 -11.78 -5.07 3.18
N ALA A 134 -11.15 -5.49 2.08
CA ALA A 134 -11.71 -5.37 0.74
C ALA A 134 -13.14 -5.94 0.58
N PRO A 135 -13.50 -7.12 1.11
CA PRO A 135 -14.87 -7.61 1.03
C PRO A 135 -15.88 -6.77 1.82
N LEU A 136 -15.43 -6.03 2.86
CA LEU A 136 -16.27 -5.26 3.78
C LEU A 136 -16.61 -3.85 3.27
N VAL A 137 -15.87 -3.36 2.26
CA VAL A 137 -15.98 -1.96 1.80
C VAL A 137 -16.68 -1.82 0.44
N LYS A 138 -17.26 -2.90 -0.08
CA LYS A 138 -18.02 -2.84 -1.35
C LYS A 138 -19.15 -1.81 -1.28
N PRO A 139 -19.42 -1.07 -2.38
CA PRO A 139 -18.93 -1.28 -3.74
C PRO A 139 -17.57 -0.62 -4.04
N ILE A 140 -16.90 -0.02 -3.06
CA ILE A 140 -15.54 0.52 -3.22
C ILE A 140 -14.57 -0.65 -3.40
N ARG A 141 -13.66 -0.56 -4.35
CA ARG A 141 -12.57 -1.53 -4.53
C ARG A 141 -11.36 -1.11 -3.70
N LEU A 142 -10.75 -2.04 -3.02
CA LEU A 142 -9.54 -1.84 -2.23
C LEU A 142 -8.49 -2.85 -2.65
N ASN A 143 -7.36 -2.37 -3.19
CA ASN A 143 -6.25 -3.19 -3.64
C ASN A 143 -4.93 -2.66 -3.08
N ALA A 144 -3.85 -3.42 -3.21
CA ALA A 144 -2.50 -2.97 -2.92
C ALA A 144 -1.57 -3.19 -4.11
N ILE A 145 -0.57 -2.30 -4.25
CA ILE A 145 0.62 -2.57 -5.05
C ILE A 145 1.78 -2.94 -4.13
N CYS A 146 2.64 -3.83 -4.59
CA CYS A 146 3.79 -4.35 -3.86
C CYS A 146 5.06 -4.17 -4.70
N PRO A 147 5.59 -2.93 -4.79
CA PRO A 147 6.79 -2.65 -5.58
C PRO A 147 8.05 -3.32 -4.99
N GLY A 148 8.96 -3.69 -5.88
CA GLY A 148 10.35 -3.97 -5.57
C GLY A 148 11.15 -2.69 -5.31
N MET A 149 12.47 -2.80 -5.41
CA MET A 149 13.36 -1.63 -5.27
C MET A 149 13.07 -0.66 -6.41
N THR A 150 12.69 0.56 -6.04
CA THR A 150 12.30 1.62 -6.97
C THR A 150 13.28 2.77 -6.85
N ASP A 151 13.69 3.34 -7.97
CA ASP A 151 14.60 4.48 -8.04
C ASP A 151 13.96 5.74 -7.48
N THR A 152 14.13 5.95 -6.19
CA THR A 152 13.60 7.10 -5.42
C THR A 152 14.60 7.49 -4.34
N THR A 153 14.41 8.67 -3.75
CA THR A 153 15.24 9.13 -2.62
C THR A 153 15.23 8.20 -1.41
N MET A 154 14.24 7.32 -1.29
CA MET A 154 14.15 6.32 -0.21
C MET A 154 15.34 5.34 -0.22
N ILE A 155 15.94 5.08 -1.38
CA ILE A 155 17.06 4.13 -1.54
C ILE A 155 18.42 4.82 -1.79
N ASP A 156 18.51 6.14 -1.75
CA ASP A 156 19.75 6.87 -2.09
C ASP A 156 20.98 6.38 -1.31
N SER A 157 20.81 6.09 -0.02
CA SER A 157 21.90 5.56 0.81
C SER A 157 22.35 4.14 0.42
N GLN A 158 21.51 3.39 -0.29
CA GLN A 158 21.77 2.01 -0.72
C GLN A 158 22.09 1.91 -2.21
N ARG A 159 21.87 2.98 -2.99
CA ARG A 159 22.09 3.02 -4.44
C ARG A 159 23.47 2.50 -4.86
N PRO A 160 24.59 2.89 -4.22
CA PRO A 160 25.90 2.38 -4.61
C PRO A 160 26.04 0.85 -4.51
N LEU A 161 25.25 0.20 -3.61
CA LEU A 161 25.26 -1.26 -3.48
C LEU A 161 24.53 -1.92 -4.65
N PHE A 162 23.43 -1.33 -5.12
CA PHE A 162 22.69 -1.83 -6.28
C PHE A 162 23.48 -1.64 -7.56
N ASP A 163 24.11 -0.48 -7.73
CA ASP A 163 24.96 -0.17 -8.89
C ASP A 163 26.16 -1.12 -8.99
N ALA A 164 26.80 -1.41 -7.86
CA ALA A 164 27.98 -2.29 -7.81
C ALA A 164 27.71 -3.72 -8.33
N VAL A 165 26.47 -4.20 -8.22
CA VAL A 165 26.08 -5.56 -8.66
C VAL A 165 25.17 -5.54 -9.90
N GLY A 166 24.90 -4.37 -10.47
CA GLY A 166 24.00 -4.22 -11.61
C GLY A 166 22.56 -4.66 -11.30
N PHE A 167 22.10 -4.44 -10.05
CA PHE A 167 20.75 -4.83 -9.65
C PHE A 167 19.71 -3.89 -10.31
N PRO A 168 18.73 -4.44 -11.04
CA PRO A 168 17.74 -3.62 -11.73
C PRO A 168 16.79 -2.95 -10.73
N LEU A 169 16.59 -1.65 -10.89
CA LEU A 169 15.61 -0.87 -10.16
C LEU A 169 14.36 -0.65 -11.02
N LEU A 170 13.21 -0.49 -10.38
CA LEU A 170 12.01 0.00 -11.02
C LEU A 170 12.11 1.51 -11.21
N GLU A 171 11.66 2.00 -12.35
CA GLU A 171 11.35 3.41 -12.50
C GLU A 171 10.03 3.74 -11.77
N PRO A 172 9.88 4.94 -11.16
CA PRO A 172 8.63 5.35 -10.53
C PRO A 172 7.41 5.24 -11.45
N ASP A 173 7.58 5.47 -12.75
CA ASP A 173 6.52 5.36 -13.75
C ASP A 173 6.02 3.92 -13.94
N GLU A 174 6.88 2.90 -13.81
CA GLU A 174 6.46 1.49 -13.84
C GLU A 174 5.54 1.17 -12.64
N VAL A 175 5.86 1.75 -11.47
CA VAL A 175 5.02 1.59 -10.27
C VAL A 175 3.70 2.35 -10.43
N ALA A 176 3.71 3.52 -11.04
CA ALA A 176 2.51 4.30 -11.31
C ALA A 176 1.57 3.58 -12.29
N GLU A 177 2.11 2.93 -13.33
CA GLU A 177 1.31 2.11 -14.24
C GLU A 177 0.68 0.92 -13.53
N ALA A 178 1.43 0.22 -12.68
CA ALA A 178 0.90 -0.87 -11.86
C ALA A 178 -0.22 -0.40 -10.91
N ALA A 179 -0.07 0.78 -10.32
CA ALA A 179 -1.09 1.39 -9.47
C ALA A 179 -2.37 1.71 -10.26
N TRP A 180 -2.23 2.23 -11.47
CA TRP A 180 -3.33 2.47 -12.39
C TRP A 180 -4.06 1.17 -12.77
N LEU A 181 -3.31 0.13 -13.15
CA LEU A 181 -3.88 -1.18 -13.47
C LEU A 181 -4.64 -1.78 -12.27
N ALA A 182 -4.08 -1.72 -11.07
CA ALA A 182 -4.74 -2.18 -9.86
C ALA A 182 -6.04 -1.40 -9.57
N ALA A 183 -6.04 -0.07 -9.79
CA ALA A 183 -7.21 0.78 -9.59
C ALA A 183 -8.34 0.51 -10.59
N THR A 184 -7.99 0.14 -11.84
CA THR A 184 -8.93 0.01 -12.96
C THR A 184 -9.30 -1.44 -13.30
N SER A 185 -8.68 -2.44 -12.68
CA SER A 185 -8.87 -3.88 -12.92
C SER A 185 -10.31 -4.37 -12.74
N GLY A 186 -11.17 -3.63 -12.05
CA GLY A 186 -12.51 -4.07 -11.65
C GLY A 186 -12.51 -5.05 -10.48
N ARG A 187 -11.34 -5.46 -9.97
CA ARG A 187 -11.16 -6.44 -8.89
C ARG A 187 -10.93 -5.76 -7.53
N THR A 188 -11.05 -6.51 -6.45
CA THR A 188 -10.84 -6.03 -5.07
C THR A 188 -10.16 -7.09 -4.21
N GLY A 189 -9.32 -6.66 -3.24
CA GLY A 189 -8.60 -7.55 -2.34
C GLY A 189 -7.32 -8.13 -2.93
N GLU A 190 -6.86 -7.62 -4.08
CA GLU A 190 -5.65 -8.07 -4.74
C GLU A 190 -4.41 -7.28 -4.26
N CYS A 191 -3.28 -7.98 -4.18
CA CYS A 191 -1.96 -7.40 -3.95
C CYS A 191 -1.11 -7.64 -5.20
N TRP A 192 -0.80 -6.57 -5.93
CA TRP A 192 -0.10 -6.64 -7.21
C TRP A 192 1.40 -6.49 -7.01
N TYR A 193 2.18 -7.52 -7.32
CA TYR A 193 3.64 -7.38 -7.31
C TYR A 193 4.11 -6.59 -8.53
N VAL A 194 5.16 -5.78 -8.34
CA VAL A 194 5.80 -5.00 -9.39
C VAL A 194 7.31 -5.24 -9.31
N GLN A 195 7.88 -5.77 -10.39
CA GLN A 195 9.29 -6.14 -10.46
C GLN A 195 9.88 -5.72 -11.81
N PRO A 196 11.13 -5.26 -11.86
CA PRO A 196 11.78 -4.92 -13.12
C PRO A 196 11.73 -6.08 -14.13
N GLY A 197 11.38 -5.77 -15.39
CA GLY A 197 11.30 -6.75 -16.46
C GLY A 197 10.14 -7.75 -16.34
N ARG A 198 9.15 -7.48 -15.52
CA ARG A 198 7.94 -8.30 -15.37
C ARG A 198 6.68 -7.45 -15.45
N GLU A 199 5.66 -7.98 -16.12
CA GLU A 199 4.33 -7.38 -16.09
C GLU A 199 3.79 -7.40 -14.65
N PRO A 200 3.21 -6.29 -14.16
CA PRO A 200 2.54 -6.25 -12.87
C PRO A 200 1.37 -7.24 -12.83
N ALA A 201 1.28 -8.04 -11.76
CA ALA A 201 0.20 -9.01 -11.64
C ALA A 201 -0.19 -9.27 -10.18
N PRO A 202 -1.42 -9.75 -9.91
CA PRO A 202 -1.86 -10.15 -8.59
C PRO A 202 -1.01 -11.29 -8.04
N PHE A 203 -0.49 -11.14 -6.83
CA PHE A 203 0.24 -12.18 -6.11
C PHE A 203 -0.73 -13.27 -5.63
N ARG A 204 -0.39 -14.53 -5.88
CA ARG A 204 -1.17 -15.67 -5.43
C ARG A 204 -0.73 -16.13 -4.06
N PHE A 205 -1.59 -15.93 -3.06
CA PHE A 205 -1.35 -16.43 -1.71
C PHE A 205 -1.72 -17.90 -1.61
N PRO A 206 -0.86 -18.75 -1.00
CA PRO A 206 -1.20 -20.13 -0.74
C PRO A 206 -2.35 -20.21 0.28
N ASN A 207 -3.20 -21.23 0.13
CA ASN A 207 -4.23 -21.50 1.12
C ASN A 207 -3.61 -22.12 2.37
N VAL A 208 -4.06 -21.67 3.54
CA VAL A 208 -3.78 -22.35 4.80
C VAL A 208 -4.57 -23.64 4.84
N PRO A 209 -3.98 -24.80 5.21
CA PRO A 209 -4.72 -26.04 5.38
C PRO A 209 -5.88 -25.86 6.38
N GLY A 210 -7.05 -26.38 6.02
CA GLY A 210 -8.24 -26.32 6.88
C GLY A 210 -8.11 -27.24 8.10
N PRO A 211 -8.94 -27.04 9.14
CA PRO A 211 -8.99 -27.91 10.31
C PRO A 211 -9.51 -29.31 9.94
N ARG A 212 -9.10 -30.31 10.72
CA ARG A 212 -9.55 -31.67 10.59
C ARG A 212 -10.17 -32.17 11.91
N ARG A 213 -11.17 -33.08 11.80
CA ARG A 213 -11.73 -33.83 12.91
C ARG A 213 -11.66 -35.30 12.50
N ASP A 214 -11.07 -36.15 13.33
CA ASP A 214 -10.89 -37.60 13.10
C ASP A 214 -10.25 -37.89 11.72
N GLY A 215 -9.29 -37.06 11.29
CA GLY A 215 -8.62 -37.18 9.99
C GLY A 215 -9.39 -36.56 8.80
N GLU A 216 -10.65 -36.19 8.95
CA GLU A 216 -11.51 -35.61 7.93
C GLU A 216 -11.46 -34.08 7.94
N ALA A 217 -11.50 -33.46 6.75
CA ALA A 217 -11.55 -31.99 6.62
C ALA A 217 -12.93 -31.46 7.04
N VAL A 218 -12.99 -30.52 7.98
CA VAL A 218 -14.25 -29.93 8.48
C VAL A 218 -14.61 -28.59 7.86
N GLY A 219 -13.93 -28.18 6.80
CA GLY A 219 -14.22 -26.94 6.10
C GLY A 219 -13.67 -25.68 6.79
N ARG A 220 -14.16 -24.53 6.38
CA ARG A 220 -13.79 -23.22 6.98
C ARG A 220 -14.84 -22.82 8.01
N PRO A 221 -14.46 -22.05 9.06
CA PRO A 221 -15.45 -21.49 9.96
C PRO A 221 -16.44 -20.62 9.18
N PRO A 222 -17.74 -20.63 9.55
CA PRO A 222 -18.71 -19.74 8.94
C PRO A 222 -18.30 -18.28 9.20
N LEU A 223 -18.30 -17.46 8.16
CA LEU A 223 -18.17 -16.02 8.32
C LEU A 223 -19.54 -15.48 8.71
N PRO A 224 -19.61 -14.43 9.57
CA PRO A 224 -20.85 -13.72 9.82
C PRO A 224 -21.48 -13.31 8.49
N SER A 225 -22.76 -13.53 8.32
CA SER A 225 -23.48 -13.22 7.07
C SER A 225 -23.66 -11.71 6.85
N GLU A 226 -23.53 -10.90 7.90
CA GLU A 226 -23.51 -9.43 7.84
C GLU A 226 -22.57 -8.87 8.91
N PRO A 227 -21.82 -7.79 8.62
CA PRO A 227 -21.14 -7.06 9.69
C PRO A 227 -22.20 -6.48 10.65
N PRO A 228 -21.95 -6.45 11.97
CA PRO A 228 -22.86 -5.78 12.89
C PRO A 228 -23.03 -4.31 12.47
N SER A 229 -24.26 -3.87 12.45
CA SER A 229 -24.71 -2.50 12.13
C SER A 229 -24.12 -1.47 13.09
#